data_210bfd322f9a0a6885e23c8adde0aae0
#
_entry.id   210bfd322f9a0a6885e23c8adde0aae0
#
_cell.length_a   1.000
_cell.length_b   1.000
_cell.length_c   1.000
_cell.angle_alpha   90.00
_cell.angle_beta   90.00
_cell.angle_gamma   90.00
#
_symmetry.space_group_name_H-M   'P 1'
#
loop_
_entity.id
_entity.type
_entity.pdbx_description
1 polymer ?
#
loop_
_entity_poly.entity_id
_entity_poly.type
_entity_poly.pdbx_seq_one_letter_code
_entity_poly.pdbx_strand_id
1 'polypeptide(L)'
;MIDPTCGSGSLLMKCGQLIRQNTGSRKYALYGQEAIGSTWALAKMNMFLHGEDNHRIEWGDTIRNPKLLDSAASLKHFDIVVANPPFSLEKWGFEGADADKFSRFRRGVPPRTKGD
;
A
#
# COMPACT_ATOMS: atom_id res chain seq x y z
N MET A 1 -5.74 -4.81 6.97
CA MET A 1 -5.75 -4.80 5.48
C MET A 1 -4.80 -3.76 4.95
N ILE A 2 -4.13 -4.01 3.86
CA ILE A 2 -3.19 -3.08 3.23
C ILE A 2 -3.41 -2.97 1.72
N ASP A 3 -3.20 -1.75 1.18
CA ASP A 3 -2.94 -1.48 -0.22
C ASP A 3 -1.59 -0.75 -0.35
N PRO A 4 -0.53 -1.42 -0.86
CA PRO A 4 0.81 -0.84 -0.96
C PRO A 4 0.94 0.22 -2.08
N THR A 5 -0.08 0.39 -2.89
CA THR A 5 -0.17 1.36 -3.99
C THR A 5 -1.53 2.06 -3.98
N CYS A 6 -1.89 2.63 -2.82
CA CYS A 6 -3.29 2.92 -2.51
C CYS A 6 -3.92 4.04 -3.33
N GLY A 7 -3.14 4.85 -4.05
CA GLY A 7 -3.67 5.95 -4.81
C GLY A 7 -4.52 6.88 -3.93
N SER A 8 -5.71 7.23 -4.39
CA SER A 8 -6.67 8.03 -3.64
C SER A 8 -7.37 7.29 -2.48
N GLY A 9 -7.04 6.02 -2.26
CA GLY A 9 -7.64 5.18 -1.22
C GLY A 9 -8.97 4.54 -1.59
N SER A 10 -9.42 4.69 -2.83
CA SER A 10 -10.75 4.21 -3.26
C SER A 10 -10.94 2.71 -3.07
N LEU A 11 -9.92 1.90 -3.39
CA LEU A 11 -9.96 0.46 -3.21
C LEU A 11 -10.05 0.08 -1.72
N LEU A 12 -9.24 0.71 -0.87
CA LEU A 12 -9.30 0.50 0.59
C LEU A 12 -10.67 0.87 1.16
N MET A 13 -11.24 2.00 0.76
CA MET A 13 -12.56 2.43 1.21
C MET A 13 -13.65 1.45 0.78
N LYS A 14 -13.58 0.95 -0.44
CA LYS A 14 -14.53 -0.07 -0.94
C LYS A 14 -14.43 -1.36 -0.13
N CYS A 15 -13.21 -1.81 0.19
CA CYS A 15 -13.00 -2.96 1.03
C CYS A 15 -13.54 -2.74 2.46
N GLY A 16 -13.29 -1.59 3.07
CA GLY A 16 -13.86 -1.23 4.37
C GLY A 16 -15.38 -1.27 4.37
N GLN A 17 -15.99 -0.73 3.32
CA GLN A 17 -17.44 -0.78 3.13
C GLN A 17 -17.95 -2.22 3.07
N LEU A 18 -17.31 -3.09 2.30
CA LEU A 18 -17.68 -4.50 2.19
C LEU A 18 -17.54 -5.25 3.52
N ILE A 19 -16.47 -4.98 4.28
CA ILE A 19 -16.30 -5.57 5.62
C ILE A 19 -17.46 -5.18 6.53
N ARG A 20 -17.82 -3.89 6.58
CA ARG A 20 -18.95 -3.41 7.38
C ARG A 20 -20.28 -4.07 6.96
N GLN A 21 -20.52 -4.18 5.65
CA GLN A 21 -21.74 -4.78 5.13
C GLN A 21 -21.86 -6.27 5.48
N ASN A 22 -20.74 -7.00 5.43
CA ASN A 22 -20.73 -8.45 5.66
C ASN A 22 -20.63 -8.83 7.15
N THR A 23 -19.98 -8.03 7.97
CA THR A 23 -19.74 -8.36 9.39
C THR A 23 -20.58 -7.53 10.36
N GLY A 24 -21.16 -6.42 9.90
CA GLY A 24 -21.84 -5.45 10.77
C GLY A 24 -20.90 -4.72 11.74
N SER A 25 -19.57 -4.85 11.56
CA SER A 25 -18.54 -4.32 12.46
C SER A 25 -17.60 -3.35 11.75
N ARG A 26 -17.11 -2.37 12.52
CA ARG A 26 -16.00 -1.48 12.13
C ARG A 26 -14.65 -1.88 12.74
N LYS A 27 -14.54 -3.09 13.29
CA LYS A 27 -13.31 -3.60 13.90
C LYS A 27 -12.32 -4.08 12.83
N TYR A 28 -11.80 -3.15 12.05
CA TYR A 28 -10.75 -3.36 11.05
C TYR A 28 -9.87 -2.12 10.97
N ALA A 29 -8.67 -2.27 10.44
CA ALA A 29 -7.76 -1.17 10.17
C ALA A 29 -7.35 -1.17 8.68
N LEU A 30 -7.31 0.01 8.09
CA LEU A 30 -6.91 0.23 6.71
C LEU A 30 -5.51 0.84 6.67
N TYR A 31 -4.60 0.20 5.97
CA TYR A 31 -3.23 0.67 5.78
C TYR A 31 -2.97 0.89 4.30
N GLY A 32 -2.24 1.94 3.98
CA GLY A 32 -1.84 2.23 2.61
C GLY A 32 -0.49 2.92 2.53
N GLN A 33 0.10 2.87 1.36
CA GLN A 33 1.27 3.66 1.03
C GLN A 33 1.13 4.20 -0.40
N GLU A 34 1.50 5.47 -0.61
CA GLU A 34 1.38 6.17 -1.89
C GLU A 34 2.61 7.03 -2.13
N ALA A 35 3.21 6.88 -3.32
CA ALA A 35 4.44 7.57 -3.68
C ALA A 35 4.23 9.05 -4.02
N ILE A 36 3.06 9.42 -4.58
CA ILE A 36 2.77 10.77 -5.02
C ILE A 36 2.12 11.56 -3.89
N GLY A 37 2.78 12.64 -3.43
CA GLY A 37 2.35 13.40 -2.26
C GLY A 37 0.96 14.01 -2.38
N SER A 38 0.57 14.57 -3.54
CA SER A 38 -0.77 15.11 -3.76
C SER A 38 -1.85 14.01 -3.71
N THR A 39 -1.55 12.84 -4.26
CA THR A 39 -2.45 11.68 -4.21
C THR A 39 -2.55 11.10 -2.79
N TRP A 40 -1.44 11.05 -2.07
CA TRP A 40 -1.44 10.69 -0.64
C TRP A 40 -2.32 11.62 0.19
N ALA A 41 -2.21 12.94 -0.02
CA ALA A 41 -3.06 13.92 0.67
C ALA A 41 -4.55 13.69 0.35
N LEU A 42 -4.87 13.40 -0.91
CA LEU A 42 -6.23 13.06 -1.32
C LEU A 42 -6.74 11.79 -0.62
N ALA A 43 -5.89 10.76 -0.51
CA ALA A 43 -6.24 9.53 0.21
C ALA A 43 -6.56 9.81 1.68
N LYS A 44 -5.75 10.63 2.35
CA LYS A 44 -5.98 11.06 3.73
C LYS A 44 -7.33 11.79 3.87
N MET A 45 -7.60 12.72 3.00
CA MET A 45 -8.89 13.45 2.99
C MET A 45 -10.07 12.49 2.78
N ASN A 46 -9.96 11.57 1.84
CA ASN A 46 -11.00 10.60 1.55
C ASN A 46 -11.29 9.68 2.76
N MET A 47 -10.27 9.26 3.50
CA MET A 47 -10.46 8.47 4.72
C MET A 47 -11.30 9.25 5.75
N PHE A 48 -11.00 10.52 5.99
CA PHE A 48 -11.79 11.38 6.89
C PHE A 48 -13.21 11.57 6.39
N LEU A 49 -13.40 11.90 5.12
CA LEU A 49 -14.71 12.18 4.54
C LEU A 49 -15.64 10.95 4.56
N HIS A 50 -15.09 9.76 4.45
CA HIS A 50 -15.85 8.50 4.46
C HIS A 50 -15.91 7.84 5.84
N GLY A 51 -15.44 8.52 6.88
CA GLY A 51 -15.51 8.02 8.26
C GLY A 51 -14.65 6.78 8.53
N GLU A 52 -13.57 6.61 7.77
CA GLU A 52 -12.59 5.52 8.00
C GLU A 52 -11.54 5.98 9.00
N ASP A 53 -11.92 6.04 10.28
CA ASP A 53 -11.10 6.64 11.34
C ASP A 53 -9.87 5.78 11.68
N ASN A 54 -9.96 4.46 11.57
CA ASN A 54 -8.86 3.55 11.85
C ASN A 54 -8.05 3.28 10.57
N HIS A 55 -7.24 4.26 10.20
CA HIS A 55 -6.38 4.16 9.02
C HIS A 55 -4.98 4.71 9.28
N ARG A 56 -4.03 4.22 8.50
CA ARG A 56 -2.67 4.75 8.42
C ARG A 56 -2.24 4.74 6.96
N ILE A 57 -2.11 5.92 6.36
CA ILE A 57 -1.66 6.09 4.98
C ILE A 57 -0.31 6.80 4.99
N GLU A 58 0.72 6.11 4.56
CA GLU A 58 2.08 6.62 4.51
C GLU A 58 2.41 7.21 3.13
N TRP A 59 3.17 8.28 3.14
CA TRP A 59 3.71 8.88 1.93
C TRP A 59 5.11 8.33 1.66
N GLY A 60 5.30 7.69 0.53
CA GLY A 60 6.59 7.16 0.10
C GLY A 60 6.45 6.08 -0.96
N ASP A 61 7.56 5.83 -1.65
CA ASP A 61 7.66 4.76 -2.65
C ASP A 61 7.75 3.41 -1.92
N THR A 62 6.78 2.55 -2.14
CA THR A 62 6.68 1.25 -1.47
C THR A 62 7.87 0.33 -1.78
N ILE A 63 8.41 0.42 -2.99
CA ILE A 63 9.53 -0.42 -3.40
C ILE A 63 10.84 0.09 -2.80
N ARG A 64 11.13 1.39 -2.94
CA ARG A 64 12.39 1.98 -2.47
C ARG A 64 12.41 2.24 -0.97
N ASN A 65 11.27 2.57 -0.40
CA ASN A 65 11.16 2.99 1.00
C ASN A 65 9.85 2.53 1.64
N PRO A 66 9.68 1.23 1.90
CA PRO A 66 8.50 0.75 2.60
C PRO A 66 8.45 1.30 4.02
N LYS A 67 7.31 1.85 4.42
CA LYS A 67 7.13 2.55 5.71
C LYS A 67 6.24 1.80 6.70
N LEU A 68 5.49 0.82 6.25
CA LEU A 68 4.63 0.02 7.13
C LEU A 68 5.44 -1.15 7.70
N LEU A 69 6.13 -0.89 8.81
CA LEU A 69 7.09 -1.78 9.43
C LEU A 69 6.63 -2.17 10.85
N ASP A 70 6.98 -3.39 11.28
CA ASP A 70 6.93 -3.80 12.67
C ASP A 70 8.23 -3.42 13.42
N SER A 71 9.36 -3.44 12.70
CA SER A 71 10.67 -3.03 13.19
C SER A 71 11.54 -2.54 12.03
N ALA A 72 12.74 -2.03 12.31
CA ALA A 72 13.68 -1.58 11.29
C ALA A 72 14.07 -2.67 10.27
N ALA A 73 13.90 -3.95 10.63
CA ALA A 73 14.28 -5.11 9.82
C ALA A 73 13.08 -5.95 9.34
N SER A 74 11.85 -5.59 9.69
CA SER A 74 10.66 -6.41 9.42
C SER A 74 9.50 -5.58 8.91
N LEU A 75 8.94 -6.02 7.78
CA LEU A 75 7.69 -5.48 7.26
C LEU A 75 6.52 -5.89 8.16
N LYS A 76 5.56 -4.99 8.31
CA LYS A 76 4.30 -5.32 8.97
C LYS A 76 3.52 -6.33 8.13
N HIS A 77 2.92 -7.32 8.81
CA HIS A 77 2.10 -8.34 8.18
C HIS A 77 0.61 -7.97 8.26
N PHE A 78 -0.15 -8.41 7.26
CA PHE A 78 -1.57 -8.10 7.13
C PHE A 78 -2.37 -9.32 6.73
N ASP A 79 -3.61 -9.41 7.21
CA ASP A 79 -4.52 -10.51 6.87
C ASP A 79 -5.00 -10.43 5.42
N ILE A 80 -5.18 -9.22 4.90
CA ILE A 80 -5.67 -8.96 3.55
C ILE A 80 -4.77 -7.94 2.87
N VAL A 81 -4.33 -8.26 1.66
CA VAL A 81 -3.58 -7.37 0.78
C VAL A 81 -4.38 -7.18 -0.50
N VAL A 82 -4.61 -5.93 -0.88
CA VAL A 82 -5.22 -5.55 -2.14
C VAL A 82 -4.30 -4.59 -2.87
N ALA A 83 -4.28 -4.62 -4.19
CA ALA A 83 -3.46 -3.69 -4.95
C ALA A 83 -3.99 -3.51 -6.37
N ASN A 84 -3.91 -2.28 -6.85
CA ASN A 84 -4.06 -1.93 -8.26
C ASN A 84 -2.86 -1.07 -8.66
N PRO A 85 -1.67 -1.68 -8.84
CA PRO A 85 -0.44 -0.95 -9.12
C PRO A 85 -0.46 -0.35 -10.54
N PRO A 86 0.35 0.70 -10.79
CA PRO A 86 0.50 1.25 -12.13
C PRO A 86 1.11 0.20 -13.06
N PHE A 87 0.63 0.15 -14.29
CA PHE A 87 1.12 -0.77 -15.31
C PHE A 87 2.43 -0.26 -15.92
N SER A 88 3.35 -1.19 -16.22
CA SER A 88 4.58 -0.92 -16.99
C SER A 88 5.41 0.27 -16.48
N LEU A 89 5.56 0.39 -15.18
CA LEU A 89 6.33 1.47 -14.54
C LEU A 89 7.81 1.35 -14.91
N GLU A 90 8.36 2.31 -15.64
CA GLU A 90 9.72 2.22 -16.19
C GLU A 90 10.81 2.34 -15.11
N LYS A 91 10.67 3.26 -14.15
CA LYS A 91 11.70 3.55 -13.13
C LYS A 91 11.23 3.09 -11.75
N TRP A 92 10.91 1.81 -11.62
CA TRP A 92 10.34 1.28 -10.39
C TRP A 92 11.36 0.98 -9.26
N GLY A 93 12.67 1.05 -9.55
CA GLY A 93 13.71 0.79 -8.55
C GLY A 93 14.45 -0.53 -8.74
N PHE A 94 14.54 -1.02 -9.97
CA PHE A 94 15.22 -2.26 -10.33
C PHE A 94 16.63 -2.35 -9.74
N GLU A 95 17.40 -1.27 -9.76
CA GLU A 95 18.78 -1.22 -9.29
C GLU A 95 18.94 -1.55 -7.80
N GLY A 96 17.91 -1.29 -7.00
CA GLY A 96 17.90 -1.57 -5.57
C GLY A 96 17.30 -2.92 -5.19
N ALA A 97 16.74 -3.66 -6.15
CA ALA A 97 15.98 -4.87 -5.86
C ALA A 97 16.84 -5.98 -5.23
N ASP A 98 18.07 -6.18 -5.74
CA ASP A 98 18.99 -7.20 -5.24
C ASP A 98 19.49 -6.90 -3.81
N ALA A 99 19.50 -5.62 -3.42
CA ALA A 99 19.94 -5.17 -2.10
C ALA A 99 18.75 -4.94 -1.14
N ASP A 100 17.56 -5.47 -1.45
CA ASP A 100 16.38 -5.30 -0.62
C ASP A 100 16.54 -5.99 0.74
N LYS A 101 16.64 -5.19 1.81
CA LYS A 101 16.84 -5.69 3.17
C LYS A 101 15.67 -6.53 3.71
N PHE A 102 14.51 -6.48 3.07
CA PHE A 102 13.33 -7.27 3.44
C PHE A 102 13.18 -8.55 2.62
N SER A 103 14.09 -8.83 1.69
CA SER A 103 14.07 -10.01 0.81
C SER A 103 12.75 -10.18 0.04
N ARG A 104 12.13 -9.08 -0.37
CA ARG A 104 10.84 -9.10 -1.07
C ARG A 104 10.94 -9.72 -2.47
N PHE A 105 12.09 -9.63 -3.09
CA PHE A 105 12.34 -10.10 -4.46
C PHE A 105 12.93 -11.52 -4.53
N ARG A 106 12.86 -12.29 -3.47
CA ARG A 106 13.40 -13.67 -3.40
C ARG A 106 12.82 -14.64 -4.42
N ARG A 107 11.63 -14.32 -4.97
CA ARG A 107 10.95 -15.13 -6.00
C ARG A 107 11.26 -14.68 -7.42
N GLY A 108 12.09 -13.66 -7.60
CA GLY A 108 12.42 -13.03 -8.85
C GLY A 108 12.11 -11.54 -8.85
N VAL A 109 12.63 -10.83 -9.84
CA VAL A 109 12.41 -9.41 -10.05
C VAL A 109 11.64 -9.19 -11.36
N PRO A 110 10.74 -8.21 -11.41
CA PRO A 110 10.13 -7.78 -12.66
C PRO A 110 11.17 -7.27 -13.67
N PRO A 111 10.85 -7.19 -14.97
CA PRO A 111 11.74 -6.61 -15.95
C PRO A 111 12.20 -5.20 -15.55
N ARG A 112 13.44 -4.85 -15.95
CA ARG A 112 14.01 -3.53 -15.65
C ARG A 112 13.18 -2.38 -16.22
N THR A 113 12.64 -2.57 -17.41
CA THR A 113 11.71 -1.65 -18.07
C THR A 113 10.37 -2.34 -18.24
N LYS A 114 9.29 -1.58 -18.13
CA LYS A 114 7.91 -2.12 -18.16
C LYS A 114 7.72 -3.24 -17.12
N GLY A 115 8.19 -2.99 -15.91
CA GLY A 115 7.96 -3.90 -14.77
C GLY A 115 6.49 -3.92 -14.38
N ASP A 116 5.84 -5.02 -14.64
CA ASP A 116 4.45 -5.29 -14.26
C ASP A 116 4.38 -6.31 -13.11
#